data_d9ba149e73cbd9687310cdf7c54adc5a
#
_entry.id   d9ba149e73cbd9687310cdf7c54adc5a
#
_cell.length_a   1.000
_cell.length_b   1.000
_cell.length_c   1.000
_cell.angle_alpha   90.00
_cell.angle_beta   90.00
_cell.angle_gamma   90.00
#
_symmetry.space_group_name_H-M   'P 1'
#
loop_
_entity.id
_entity.type
_entity.pdbx_description
1 polymer ?
#
loop_
_entity_poly.entity_id
_entity_poly.type
_entity_poly.pdbx_seq_one_letter_code
_entity_poly.pdbx_strand_id
1 'polypeptide(L)'
;MDRKLTAREYVFLSSMLFGLFFGAGNLIFPVHMGQQAGSAVWPAVAGFCLTGVGLPLLGIAAMGISRSDGLFELGCLVGKKYSYFFTCLLYLTIGPLFAIPRTATVSFSVGVLPLLPQEHAKLILCVFSALFFLVVLYFSLRPSGILTWVGKILNPLFLLFLGILTVTALLRPMGAVNASEPVGNYAAMSFFQGFLDGYNTLDALASLAFGIVLINAIRELGVRSPKAISASTVKSGVFSCLLMAGIYCMLAVVGAQSRTVYGICADGGEGLYRIGTHYFGTFGGVLLGVTVTFACLKTAIGLITSCASTFTELFPKSLSYKAYTVVFCLFSFCVANFGLSRIIQLSLPVLMFLYPLTITLILLSLAGGWFGYDRRVFVAVTVPTALAAALDFLNNLPEGAWAFLHADALLAPAGRLLPFFSIGMGWVVPACLGLAVGLALHFADKKHA
;
A
#
# COMPACT_ATOMS: atom_id res chain seq x y z
N MET A 1 -21.38 29.41 9.86
CA MET A 1 -21.66 28.69 8.60
C MET A 1 -20.40 27.96 8.17
N ASP A 2 -20.48 26.64 7.87
CA ASP A 2 -19.35 25.93 7.32
C ASP A 2 -18.97 26.45 5.94
N ARG A 3 -17.70 26.69 5.73
CA ARG A 3 -17.17 27.04 4.41
C ARG A 3 -17.32 25.85 3.47
N LYS A 4 -17.95 26.05 2.31
CA LYS A 4 -17.96 25.06 1.23
C LYS A 4 -16.64 25.15 0.45
N LEU A 5 -15.98 24.01 0.23
CA LEU A 5 -14.78 23.96 -0.60
C LEU A 5 -15.12 24.23 -2.07
N THR A 6 -14.24 24.96 -2.74
CA THR A 6 -14.30 25.21 -4.18
C THR A 6 -13.80 23.99 -4.99
N ALA A 7 -14.13 23.92 -6.27
CA ALA A 7 -13.61 22.86 -7.15
C ALA A 7 -12.07 22.82 -7.18
N ARG A 8 -11.41 23.99 -7.15
CA ARG A 8 -9.94 24.11 -7.11
C ARG A 8 -9.36 23.52 -5.83
N GLU A 9 -10.00 23.73 -4.68
CA GLU A 9 -9.58 23.15 -3.40
C GLU A 9 -9.78 21.63 -3.39
N TYR A 10 -10.86 21.11 -3.99
CA TYR A 10 -11.02 19.66 -4.15
C TYR A 10 -9.93 19.05 -5.04
N VAL A 11 -9.59 19.68 -6.17
CA VAL A 11 -8.48 19.24 -7.03
C VAL A 11 -7.17 19.26 -6.27
N PHE A 12 -6.90 20.28 -5.47
CA PHE A 12 -5.70 20.37 -4.63
C PHE A 12 -5.64 19.22 -3.61
N LEU A 13 -6.71 18.99 -2.84
CA LEU A 13 -6.79 17.92 -1.84
C LEU A 13 -6.67 16.54 -2.48
N SER A 14 -7.29 16.32 -3.63
CA SER A 14 -7.21 15.06 -4.37
C SER A 14 -5.80 14.81 -4.92
N SER A 15 -5.15 15.85 -5.45
CA SER A 15 -3.76 15.76 -5.93
C SER A 15 -2.78 15.52 -4.78
N MET A 16 -3.02 16.15 -3.62
CA MET A 16 -2.24 15.91 -2.42
C MET A 16 -2.37 14.46 -1.97
N LEU A 17 -3.60 13.94 -1.90
CA LEU A 17 -3.88 12.57 -1.50
C LEU A 17 -3.29 11.55 -2.48
N PHE A 18 -3.47 11.79 -3.80
CA PHE A 18 -2.82 11.00 -4.83
C PHE A 18 -1.30 10.95 -4.63
N GLY A 19 -0.68 12.10 -4.37
CA GLY A 19 0.76 12.18 -4.13
C GLY A 19 1.24 11.51 -2.84
N LEU A 20 0.35 11.30 -1.85
CA LEU A 20 0.65 10.54 -0.64
C LEU A 20 0.57 9.03 -0.88
N PHE A 21 -0.39 8.57 -1.67
CA PHE A 21 -0.58 7.16 -1.99
C PHE A 21 0.35 6.69 -3.10
N PHE A 22 0.46 7.47 -4.19
CA PHE A 22 1.16 7.03 -5.37
C PHE A 22 2.68 6.99 -5.16
N GLY A 23 3.18 5.81 -4.89
CA GLY A 23 4.59 5.51 -4.63
C GLY A 23 5.18 4.47 -5.59
N ALA A 24 6.33 3.95 -5.19
CA ALA A 24 7.09 2.96 -5.97
C ALA A 24 6.28 1.71 -6.32
N GLY A 25 5.54 1.17 -5.36
CA GLY A 25 4.74 -0.04 -5.54
C GLY A 25 3.64 0.11 -6.59
N ASN A 26 2.99 1.27 -6.60
CA ASN A 26 1.89 1.59 -7.51
C ASN A 26 2.28 1.60 -8.99
N LEU A 27 3.57 1.69 -9.26
CA LEU A 27 4.12 1.61 -10.63
C LEU A 27 4.42 0.18 -11.05
N ILE A 28 5.09 -0.56 -10.16
CA ILE A 28 5.70 -1.84 -10.54
C ILE A 28 4.71 -3.00 -10.45
N PHE A 29 3.81 -3.00 -9.43
CA PHE A 29 2.92 -4.14 -9.23
C PHE A 29 1.87 -4.30 -10.33
N PRO A 30 1.19 -3.25 -10.83
CA PRO A 30 0.26 -3.41 -11.94
C PRO A 30 0.92 -3.95 -13.21
N VAL A 31 2.16 -3.52 -13.52
CA VAL A 31 2.91 -4.01 -14.69
C VAL A 31 3.22 -5.49 -14.55
N HIS A 32 3.76 -5.90 -13.41
CA HIS A 32 4.12 -7.30 -13.15
C HIS A 32 2.89 -8.21 -13.10
N MET A 33 1.81 -7.76 -12.43
CA MET A 33 0.52 -8.41 -12.43
C MET A 33 0.01 -8.62 -13.86
N GLY A 34 0.06 -7.59 -14.69
CA GLY A 34 -0.34 -7.65 -16.09
C GLY A 34 0.44 -8.71 -16.88
N GLN A 35 1.77 -8.78 -16.69
CA GLN A 35 2.61 -9.81 -17.31
C GLN A 35 2.22 -11.22 -16.89
N GLN A 36 1.88 -11.43 -15.61
CA GLN A 36 1.49 -12.75 -15.10
C GLN A 36 0.07 -13.13 -15.47
N ALA A 37 -0.85 -12.19 -15.43
CA ALA A 37 -2.26 -12.40 -15.75
C ALA A 37 -2.51 -12.63 -17.24
N GLY A 38 -1.72 -12.01 -18.12
CA GLY A 38 -1.89 -12.20 -19.58
C GLY A 38 -3.33 -11.94 -20.02
N SER A 39 -3.96 -12.92 -20.70
CA SER A 39 -5.36 -12.84 -21.18
C SER A 39 -6.39 -12.63 -20.05
N ALA A 40 -6.07 -13.01 -18.80
CA ALA A 40 -6.93 -12.83 -17.62
C ALA A 40 -6.67 -11.48 -16.90
N VAL A 41 -6.07 -10.48 -17.55
CA VAL A 41 -5.73 -9.19 -16.93
C VAL A 41 -6.95 -8.44 -16.40
N TRP A 42 -8.11 -8.51 -17.03
CA TRP A 42 -9.27 -7.75 -16.59
C TRP A 42 -9.84 -8.18 -15.23
N PRO A 43 -10.12 -9.48 -14.97
CA PRO A 43 -10.48 -9.89 -13.62
C PRO A 43 -9.36 -9.63 -12.60
N ALA A 44 -8.08 -9.77 -12.97
CA ALA A 44 -6.96 -9.45 -12.11
C ALA A 44 -6.96 -7.97 -11.71
N VAL A 45 -7.12 -7.05 -12.67
CA VAL A 45 -7.21 -5.59 -12.43
C VAL A 45 -8.41 -5.25 -11.54
N ALA A 46 -9.56 -5.90 -11.74
CA ALA A 46 -10.73 -5.67 -10.89
C ALA A 46 -10.45 -6.02 -9.42
N GLY A 47 -9.83 -7.17 -9.16
CA GLY A 47 -9.39 -7.56 -7.82
C GLY A 47 -8.34 -6.61 -7.24
N PHE A 48 -7.33 -6.28 -8.02
CA PHE A 48 -6.26 -5.36 -7.65
C PHE A 48 -6.78 -3.96 -7.29
N CYS A 49 -7.68 -3.40 -8.10
CA CYS A 49 -8.29 -2.10 -7.82
C CYS A 49 -9.20 -2.13 -6.59
N LEU A 50 -9.84 -3.25 -6.27
CA LEU A 50 -10.65 -3.35 -5.06
C LEU A 50 -9.79 -3.14 -3.80
N THR A 51 -8.59 -3.68 -3.75
CA THR A 51 -7.68 -3.57 -2.60
C THR A 51 -6.73 -2.37 -2.71
N GLY A 52 -6.19 -2.08 -3.87
CA GLY A 52 -5.26 -0.98 -4.10
C GLY A 52 -5.92 0.40 -4.26
N VAL A 53 -7.25 0.44 -4.48
CA VAL A 53 -8.00 1.70 -4.65
C VAL A 53 -9.23 1.76 -3.75
N GLY A 54 -10.05 0.72 -3.75
CA GLY A 54 -11.29 0.68 -2.99
C GLY A 54 -11.05 0.73 -1.48
N LEU A 55 -10.18 -0.14 -0.95
CA LEU A 55 -9.86 -0.15 0.48
C LEU A 55 -9.21 1.15 0.97
N PRO A 56 -8.25 1.77 0.28
CA PRO A 56 -7.74 3.09 0.65
C PRO A 56 -8.83 4.16 0.76
N LEU A 57 -9.76 4.20 -0.19
CA LEU A 57 -10.90 5.11 -0.13
C LEU A 57 -11.77 4.87 1.10
N LEU A 58 -12.08 3.59 1.37
CA LEU A 58 -12.86 3.19 2.55
C LEU A 58 -12.10 3.48 3.85
N GLY A 59 -10.78 3.33 3.87
CA GLY A 59 -9.93 3.66 5.03
C GLY A 59 -9.99 5.13 5.40
N ILE A 60 -9.86 6.02 4.40
CA ILE A 60 -10.00 7.46 4.61
C ILE A 60 -11.42 7.80 5.06
N ALA A 61 -12.43 7.20 4.43
CA ALA A 61 -13.83 7.40 4.81
C ALA A 61 -14.10 6.94 6.24
N ALA A 62 -13.53 5.80 6.66
CA ALA A 62 -13.66 5.27 8.01
C ALA A 62 -13.11 6.26 9.06
N MET A 63 -11.94 6.85 8.83
CA MET A 63 -11.39 7.88 9.71
C MET A 63 -12.28 9.12 9.79
N GLY A 64 -12.78 9.59 8.65
CA GLY A 64 -13.68 10.76 8.61
C GLY A 64 -15.01 10.51 9.31
N ILE A 65 -15.61 9.32 9.15
CA ILE A 65 -16.91 8.95 9.72
C ILE A 65 -16.81 8.64 11.21
N SER A 66 -15.77 7.89 11.64
CA SER A 66 -15.54 7.57 13.05
C SER A 66 -15.05 8.76 13.87
N ARG A 67 -14.70 9.88 13.20
CA ARG A 67 -14.13 11.11 13.80
C ARG A 67 -12.83 10.83 14.56
N SER A 68 -12.08 9.84 14.15
CA SER A 68 -10.80 9.49 14.79
C SER A 68 -9.69 10.41 14.29
N ASP A 69 -8.90 10.98 15.21
CA ASP A 69 -7.77 11.85 14.91
C ASP A 69 -6.49 11.09 14.52
N GLY A 70 -6.60 9.79 14.20
CA GLY A 70 -5.50 8.97 13.72
C GLY A 70 -5.76 7.48 13.88
N LEU A 71 -4.83 6.67 13.35
CA LEU A 71 -4.90 5.22 13.40
C LEU A 71 -4.96 4.69 14.84
N PHE A 72 -4.18 5.30 15.75
CA PHE A 72 -4.14 4.87 17.14
C PHE A 72 -5.51 4.98 17.80
N GLU A 73 -6.20 6.09 17.61
CA GLU A 73 -7.53 6.31 18.16
C GLU A 73 -8.55 5.35 17.53
N LEU A 74 -8.48 5.14 16.20
CA LEU A 74 -9.32 4.16 15.52
C LEU A 74 -9.13 2.75 16.08
N GLY A 75 -7.89 2.35 16.34
CA GLY A 75 -7.56 1.06 16.96
C GLY A 75 -8.06 0.92 18.40
N CYS A 76 -8.22 2.03 19.14
CA CYS A 76 -8.76 2.03 20.48
C CYS A 76 -10.23 1.57 20.55
N LEU A 77 -10.97 1.58 19.44
CA LEU A 77 -12.31 0.99 19.35
C LEU A 77 -12.30 -0.51 19.69
N VAL A 78 -11.23 -1.22 19.32
CA VAL A 78 -11.00 -2.62 19.73
C VAL A 78 -10.46 -2.68 21.17
N GLY A 79 -9.40 -1.88 21.44
CA GLY A 79 -8.80 -1.78 22.76
C GLY A 79 -7.40 -1.16 22.73
N LYS A 80 -7.01 -0.54 23.84
CA LYS A 80 -5.75 0.21 23.92
C LYS A 80 -4.50 -0.63 23.61
N LYS A 81 -4.43 -1.88 24.12
CA LYS A 81 -3.30 -2.78 23.84
C LYS A 81 -3.23 -3.17 22.35
N TYR A 82 -4.39 -3.47 21.77
CA TYR A 82 -4.50 -3.74 20.32
C TYR A 82 -4.05 -2.53 19.51
N SER A 83 -4.47 -1.33 19.89
CA SER A 83 -4.10 -0.11 19.19
C SER A 83 -2.60 0.13 19.16
N TYR A 84 -1.89 -0.04 20.27
CA TYR A 84 -0.43 0.03 20.28
C TYR A 84 0.21 -1.00 19.34
N PHE A 85 -0.20 -2.26 19.45
CA PHE A 85 0.32 -3.34 18.62
C PHE A 85 0.08 -3.07 17.14
N PHE A 86 -1.17 -2.79 16.78
CA PHE A 86 -1.57 -2.61 15.39
C PHE A 86 -0.93 -1.36 14.77
N THR A 87 -0.91 -0.24 15.48
CA THR A 87 -0.29 1.00 15.01
C THR A 87 1.22 0.83 14.83
N CYS A 88 1.92 0.23 15.79
CA CYS A 88 3.36 -0.02 15.64
C CYS A 88 3.65 -0.95 14.46
N LEU A 89 2.93 -2.06 14.35
CA LEU A 89 3.15 -3.03 13.27
C LEU A 89 2.85 -2.42 11.90
N LEU A 90 1.75 -1.66 11.78
CA LEU A 90 1.38 -0.98 10.53
C LEU A 90 2.44 0.05 10.14
N TYR A 91 2.82 0.96 11.04
CA TYR A 91 3.83 1.97 10.73
C TYR A 91 5.22 1.39 10.47
N LEU A 92 5.62 0.31 11.13
CA LEU A 92 6.85 -0.40 10.80
C LEU A 92 6.78 -1.03 9.40
N THR A 93 5.62 -1.57 9.02
CA THR A 93 5.39 -2.21 7.72
C THR A 93 5.42 -1.20 6.57
N ILE A 94 4.67 -0.09 6.66
CA ILE A 94 4.73 0.99 5.65
C ILE A 94 5.98 1.84 5.79
N GLY A 95 6.71 1.68 6.87
CA GLY A 95 7.94 2.38 7.23
C GLY A 95 9.20 1.55 6.92
N PRO A 96 10.06 1.40 7.94
CA PRO A 96 11.43 0.90 7.76
C PRO A 96 11.53 -0.56 7.36
N LEU A 97 10.49 -1.40 7.57
CA LEU A 97 10.56 -2.81 7.21
C LEU A 97 10.43 -3.05 5.70
N PHE A 98 9.45 -2.41 5.03
CA PHE A 98 9.14 -2.78 3.65
C PHE A 98 8.98 -1.58 2.69
N ALA A 99 8.07 -0.62 2.95
CA ALA A 99 7.79 0.41 1.95
C ALA A 99 8.97 1.35 1.72
N ILE A 100 9.65 1.82 2.77
CA ILE A 100 10.80 2.73 2.63
C ILE A 100 11.97 2.05 1.92
N PRO A 101 12.45 0.85 2.32
CA PRO A 101 13.49 0.13 1.60
C PRO A 101 13.13 -0.11 0.13
N ARG A 102 11.85 -0.41 -0.14
CA ARG A 102 11.34 -0.62 -1.50
C ARG A 102 11.48 0.61 -2.38
N THR A 103 11.38 1.83 -1.83
CA THR A 103 11.58 3.04 -2.63
C THR A 103 13.00 3.12 -3.22
N ALA A 104 14.02 2.78 -2.45
CA ALA A 104 15.40 2.75 -2.92
C ALA A 104 15.62 1.63 -3.96
N THR A 105 15.11 0.43 -3.68
CA THR A 105 15.31 -0.72 -4.57
C THR A 105 14.54 -0.60 -5.88
N VAL A 106 13.34 -0.02 -5.89
CA VAL A 106 12.60 0.27 -7.13
C VAL A 106 13.31 1.34 -7.95
N SER A 107 13.80 2.42 -7.31
CA SER A 107 14.61 3.43 -7.99
C SER A 107 15.85 2.82 -8.64
N PHE A 108 16.50 1.89 -7.96
CA PHE A 108 17.63 1.15 -8.48
C PHE A 108 17.24 0.21 -9.63
N SER A 109 16.19 -0.58 -9.48
CA SER A 109 15.73 -1.55 -10.48
C SER A 109 15.30 -0.88 -11.79
N VAL A 110 14.64 0.28 -11.70
CA VAL A 110 14.17 1.03 -12.88
C VAL A 110 15.26 1.92 -13.48
N GLY A 111 16.06 2.58 -12.63
CA GLY A 111 16.94 3.67 -13.10
C GLY A 111 18.40 3.28 -13.31
N VAL A 112 18.90 2.27 -12.60
CA VAL A 112 20.34 2.01 -12.51
C VAL A 112 20.69 0.59 -12.97
N LEU A 113 19.99 -0.42 -12.44
CA LEU A 113 20.31 -1.82 -12.68
C LEU A 113 20.36 -2.21 -14.19
N PRO A 114 19.44 -1.73 -15.06
CA PRO A 114 19.47 -2.10 -16.47
C PRO A 114 20.66 -1.52 -17.26
N LEU A 115 21.35 -0.54 -16.68
CA LEU A 115 22.51 0.13 -17.33
C LEU A 115 23.84 -0.50 -16.90
N LEU A 116 23.82 -1.51 -16.02
CA LEU A 116 25.01 -2.04 -15.38
C LEU A 116 25.31 -3.49 -15.73
N PRO A 117 26.60 -3.90 -15.72
CA PRO A 117 26.98 -5.30 -15.69
C PRO A 117 26.48 -5.98 -14.41
N GLN A 118 25.87 -7.15 -14.54
CA GLN A 118 25.24 -7.87 -13.41
C GLN A 118 26.25 -8.29 -12.30
N GLU A 119 27.52 -8.43 -12.65
CA GLU A 119 28.59 -8.82 -11.72
C GLU A 119 28.76 -7.87 -10.53
N HIS A 120 28.49 -6.58 -10.73
CA HIS A 120 28.67 -5.54 -9.70
C HIS A 120 27.34 -5.04 -9.10
N ALA A 121 26.21 -5.60 -9.51
CA ALA A 121 24.87 -5.12 -9.14
C ALA A 121 24.69 -4.95 -7.62
N LYS A 122 25.16 -5.91 -6.79
CA LYS A 122 25.05 -5.86 -5.33
C LYS A 122 25.86 -4.69 -4.71
N LEU A 123 27.09 -4.49 -5.17
CA LEU A 123 27.94 -3.41 -4.68
C LEU A 123 27.35 -2.04 -5.03
N ILE A 124 26.87 -1.93 -6.28
CA ILE A 124 26.29 -0.67 -6.77
C ILE A 124 24.95 -0.40 -6.09
N LEU A 125 24.12 -1.44 -5.79
CA LEU A 125 22.93 -1.28 -4.96
C LEU A 125 23.28 -0.74 -3.57
N CYS A 126 24.35 -1.22 -2.95
CA CYS A 126 24.79 -0.74 -1.64
C CYS A 126 25.19 0.74 -1.70
N VAL A 127 25.98 1.14 -2.67
CA VAL A 127 26.38 2.55 -2.87
C VAL A 127 25.19 3.43 -3.19
N PHE A 128 24.33 3.00 -4.12
CA PHE A 128 23.12 3.73 -4.50
C PHE A 128 22.18 3.92 -3.31
N SER A 129 21.88 2.84 -2.59
CA SER A 129 20.99 2.91 -1.43
C SER A 129 21.58 3.75 -0.29
N ALA A 130 22.91 3.73 -0.07
CA ALA A 130 23.58 4.61 0.87
C ALA A 130 23.37 6.09 0.50
N LEU A 131 23.62 6.46 -0.75
CA LEU A 131 23.40 7.83 -1.24
C LEU A 131 21.93 8.22 -1.14
N PHE A 132 21.03 7.33 -1.54
CA PHE A 132 19.58 7.55 -1.46
C PHE A 132 19.13 7.83 -0.02
N PHE A 133 19.55 7.01 0.95
CA PHE A 133 19.17 7.19 2.35
C PHE A 133 19.89 8.35 3.04
N LEU A 134 21.07 8.75 2.60
CA LEU A 134 21.70 10.01 3.04
C LEU A 134 20.87 11.23 2.63
N VAL A 135 20.37 11.25 1.40
CA VAL A 135 19.46 12.31 0.91
C VAL A 135 18.15 12.29 1.71
N VAL A 136 17.54 11.10 1.89
CA VAL A 136 16.31 10.95 2.70
C VAL A 136 16.54 11.46 4.12
N LEU A 137 17.63 11.06 4.78
CA LEU A 137 17.97 11.47 6.13
C LEU A 137 18.13 13.00 6.24
N TYR A 138 18.88 13.60 5.31
CA TYR A 138 19.09 15.05 5.30
C TYR A 138 17.78 15.84 5.25
N PHE A 139 16.87 15.46 4.35
CA PHE A 139 15.59 16.14 4.20
C PHE A 139 14.60 15.82 5.32
N SER A 140 14.61 14.61 5.87
CA SER A 140 13.73 14.22 6.99
C SER A 140 14.13 14.91 8.29
N LEU A 141 15.41 15.22 8.48
CA LEU A 141 15.89 15.98 9.65
C LEU A 141 15.63 17.50 9.54
N ARG A 142 15.39 18.00 8.33
CA ARG A 142 15.09 19.41 8.04
C ARG A 142 13.84 19.52 7.21
N PRO A 143 12.65 19.38 7.82
CA PRO A 143 11.38 19.50 7.10
C PRO A 143 11.22 20.94 6.60
N SER A 144 11.84 21.25 5.47
CA SER A 144 11.78 22.55 4.81
C SER A 144 10.89 22.48 3.59
N GLY A 145 10.40 23.61 3.11
CA GLY A 145 9.49 23.71 1.95
C GLY A 145 10.00 23.13 0.62
N ILE A 146 11.25 22.59 0.58
CA ILE A 146 11.82 21.92 -0.59
C ILE A 146 10.99 20.70 -1.02
N LEU A 147 10.46 19.90 -0.05
CA LEU A 147 9.55 18.80 -0.35
C LEU A 147 8.28 19.27 -1.07
N THR A 148 7.77 20.43 -0.68
CA THR A 148 6.62 21.05 -1.33
C THR A 148 7.00 21.48 -2.76
N TRP A 149 8.20 21.97 -2.97
CA TRP A 149 8.67 22.43 -4.28
C TRP A 149 8.94 21.25 -5.22
N VAL A 150 9.65 20.24 -4.75
CA VAL A 150 9.90 18.97 -5.46
C VAL A 150 8.55 18.31 -5.82
N GLY A 151 7.59 18.26 -4.89
CA GLY A 151 6.28 17.70 -5.16
C GLY A 151 5.44 18.50 -6.17
N LYS A 152 5.59 19.83 -6.22
CA LYS A 152 4.85 20.69 -7.15
C LYS A 152 5.31 20.58 -8.60
N ILE A 153 6.58 20.28 -8.85
CA ILE A 153 7.15 20.23 -10.20
C ILE A 153 7.34 18.78 -10.66
N LEU A 154 7.95 17.94 -9.82
CA LEU A 154 8.30 16.58 -10.25
C LEU A 154 7.10 15.63 -10.35
N ASN A 155 6.08 15.77 -9.49
CA ASN A 155 4.88 14.95 -9.62
C ASN A 155 4.12 15.18 -10.94
N PRO A 156 3.79 16.41 -11.34
CA PRO A 156 3.18 16.66 -12.63
C PRO A 156 4.04 16.17 -13.81
N LEU A 157 5.36 16.39 -13.76
CA LEU A 157 6.27 15.93 -14.81
C LEU A 157 6.30 14.41 -14.90
N PHE A 158 6.37 13.72 -13.77
CA PHE A 158 6.29 12.26 -13.69
C PHE A 158 4.98 11.72 -14.25
N LEU A 159 3.84 12.28 -13.84
CA LEU A 159 2.52 11.89 -14.34
C LEU A 159 2.36 12.18 -15.83
N LEU A 160 2.89 13.29 -16.30
CA LEU A 160 2.90 13.62 -17.73
C LEU A 160 3.68 12.58 -18.53
N PHE A 161 4.90 12.25 -18.09
CA PHE A 161 5.72 11.25 -18.76
C PHE A 161 5.08 9.85 -18.72
N LEU A 162 4.57 9.44 -17.55
CA LEU A 162 3.86 8.17 -17.40
C LEU A 162 2.61 8.13 -18.28
N GLY A 163 1.87 9.24 -18.35
CA GLY A 163 0.71 9.37 -19.24
C GLY A 163 1.09 9.25 -20.72
N ILE A 164 2.15 9.93 -21.16
CA ILE A 164 2.67 9.82 -22.54
C ILE A 164 3.09 8.38 -22.82
N LEU A 165 3.83 7.74 -21.91
CA LEU A 165 4.29 6.36 -22.05
C LEU A 165 3.10 5.39 -22.20
N THR A 166 2.14 5.45 -21.27
CA THR A 166 0.99 4.53 -21.26
C THR A 166 0.04 4.77 -22.44
N VAL A 167 -0.23 6.03 -22.80
CA VAL A 167 -1.05 6.35 -23.98
C VAL A 167 -0.35 5.88 -25.27
N THR A 168 0.96 6.10 -25.40
CA THR A 168 1.73 5.61 -26.56
C THR A 168 1.67 4.08 -26.66
N ALA A 169 1.83 3.39 -25.51
CA ALA A 169 1.75 1.93 -25.45
C ALA A 169 0.36 1.39 -25.80
N LEU A 170 -0.70 2.08 -25.43
CA LEU A 170 -2.07 1.71 -25.77
C LEU A 170 -2.41 1.97 -27.25
N LEU A 171 -1.86 3.04 -27.85
CA LEU A 171 -2.04 3.38 -29.26
C LEU A 171 -1.19 2.51 -30.21
N ARG A 172 -0.04 2.05 -29.73
CA ARG A 172 0.89 1.18 -30.47
C ARG A 172 1.26 -0.03 -29.61
N PRO A 173 0.32 -0.99 -29.42
CA PRO A 173 0.53 -2.10 -28.52
C PRO A 173 1.70 -2.98 -28.95
N MET A 174 2.53 -3.41 -28.00
CA MET A 174 3.64 -4.36 -28.23
C MET A 174 3.14 -5.74 -28.63
N GLY A 175 1.91 -6.09 -28.27
CA GLY A 175 1.26 -7.33 -28.63
C GLY A 175 -0.20 -7.36 -28.16
N ALA A 176 -0.92 -8.41 -28.57
CA ALA A 176 -2.30 -8.57 -28.13
C ALA A 176 -2.35 -9.06 -26.67
N VAL A 177 -3.22 -8.48 -25.86
CA VAL A 177 -3.44 -8.87 -24.45
C VAL A 177 -3.78 -10.37 -24.34
N ASN A 178 -4.55 -10.88 -25.30
CA ASN A 178 -4.99 -12.28 -25.32
C ASN A 178 -3.95 -13.27 -25.86
N ALA A 179 -2.77 -12.80 -26.26
CA ALA A 179 -1.72 -13.64 -26.85
C ALA A 179 -0.96 -14.50 -25.81
N SER A 180 -1.09 -14.20 -24.53
CA SER A 180 -0.36 -14.88 -23.47
C SER A 180 -1.32 -15.51 -22.46
N GLU A 181 -1.14 -16.79 -22.17
CA GLU A 181 -1.94 -17.47 -21.14
C GLU A 181 -1.56 -17.01 -19.74
N PRO A 182 -2.52 -16.95 -18.80
CA PRO A 182 -2.24 -16.61 -17.41
C PRO A 182 -1.35 -17.69 -16.76
N VAL A 183 -0.48 -17.28 -15.81
CA VAL A 183 0.41 -18.19 -15.10
C VAL A 183 0.07 -18.29 -13.62
N GLY A 184 0.45 -19.42 -13.00
CA GLY A 184 0.22 -19.65 -11.58
C GLY A 184 -1.26 -19.51 -11.20
N ASN A 185 -1.52 -18.86 -10.07
CA ASN A 185 -2.89 -18.67 -9.56
C ASN A 185 -3.78 -17.82 -10.47
N TYR A 186 -3.21 -17.04 -11.39
CA TYR A 186 -4.00 -16.26 -12.36
C TYR A 186 -4.78 -17.15 -13.34
N ALA A 187 -4.32 -18.38 -13.60
CA ALA A 187 -5.02 -19.31 -14.49
C ALA A 187 -6.37 -19.75 -13.92
N ALA A 188 -6.45 -19.96 -12.61
CA ALA A 188 -7.65 -20.46 -11.96
C ALA A 188 -8.48 -19.37 -11.26
N MET A 189 -7.81 -18.35 -10.70
CA MET A 189 -8.41 -17.42 -9.74
C MET A 189 -7.89 -15.98 -9.92
N SER A 190 -7.87 -15.48 -11.16
CA SER A 190 -7.31 -14.16 -11.50
C SER A 190 -7.78 -13.01 -10.63
N PHE A 191 -9.09 -12.95 -10.32
CA PHE A 191 -9.65 -11.90 -9.48
C PHE A 191 -9.08 -11.93 -8.07
N PHE A 192 -9.05 -13.11 -7.44
CA PHE A 192 -8.56 -13.25 -6.07
C PHE A 192 -7.04 -13.06 -6.00
N GLN A 193 -6.30 -13.53 -7.00
CA GLN A 193 -4.87 -13.27 -7.07
C GLN A 193 -4.59 -11.77 -7.22
N GLY A 194 -5.31 -11.08 -8.10
CA GLY A 194 -5.22 -9.62 -8.22
C GLY A 194 -5.60 -8.89 -6.94
N PHE A 195 -6.63 -9.36 -6.22
CA PHE A 195 -7.01 -8.83 -4.92
C PHE A 195 -5.86 -8.93 -3.90
N LEU A 196 -5.18 -10.06 -3.82
CA LEU A 196 -4.03 -10.25 -2.94
C LEU A 196 -2.81 -9.43 -3.39
N ASP A 197 -2.57 -9.35 -4.70
CA ASP A 197 -1.46 -8.55 -5.22
C ASP A 197 -1.65 -7.05 -4.95
N GLY A 198 -2.88 -6.59 -4.86
CA GLY A 198 -3.18 -5.23 -4.42
C GLY A 198 -2.71 -4.93 -2.99
N TYR A 199 -2.51 -5.94 -2.13
CA TYR A 199 -1.89 -5.75 -0.81
C TYR A 199 -0.47 -5.20 -0.91
N ASN A 200 0.25 -5.56 -1.96
CA ASN A 200 1.62 -5.11 -2.18
C ASN A 200 1.74 -3.60 -2.44
N THR A 201 0.66 -2.91 -2.82
CA THR A 201 0.68 -1.44 -2.93
C THR A 201 0.83 -0.76 -1.58
N LEU A 202 0.38 -1.40 -0.49
CA LEU A 202 0.34 -0.88 0.88
C LEU A 202 -0.63 0.30 1.06
N ASP A 203 -1.43 0.63 0.06
CA ASP A 203 -2.27 1.84 0.04
C ASP A 203 -3.38 1.82 1.09
N ALA A 204 -3.97 0.64 1.38
CA ALA A 204 -4.99 0.54 2.42
C ALA A 204 -4.39 0.79 3.82
N LEU A 205 -3.17 0.31 4.08
CA LEU A 205 -2.43 0.61 5.31
C LEU A 205 -2.06 2.10 5.36
N ALA A 206 -1.56 2.63 4.26
CA ALA A 206 -1.21 4.04 4.13
C ALA A 206 -2.42 4.97 4.32
N SER A 207 -3.62 4.55 3.91
CA SER A 207 -4.85 5.32 4.08
C SER A 207 -5.18 5.59 5.55
N LEU A 208 -4.95 4.61 6.42
CA LEU A 208 -5.13 4.75 7.86
C LEU A 208 -4.03 5.59 8.52
N ALA A 209 -2.81 5.58 7.94
CA ALA A 209 -1.71 6.40 8.43
C ALA A 209 -1.80 7.86 7.98
N PHE A 210 -2.23 8.10 6.74
CA PHE A 210 -2.24 9.45 6.13
C PHE A 210 -3.60 10.13 6.10
N GLY A 211 -4.68 9.44 6.47
CA GLY A 211 -6.02 10.00 6.48
C GLY A 211 -6.12 11.26 7.35
N ILE A 212 -5.39 11.32 8.47
CA ILE A 212 -5.33 12.50 9.33
C ILE A 212 -4.70 13.72 8.62
N VAL A 213 -3.73 13.50 7.74
CA VAL A 213 -3.09 14.59 6.96
C VAL A 213 -4.12 15.28 6.07
N LEU A 214 -4.97 14.49 5.40
CA LEU A 214 -6.07 15.04 4.58
C LEU A 214 -7.10 15.76 5.44
N ILE A 215 -7.50 15.17 6.59
CA ILE A 215 -8.46 15.79 7.52
C ILE A 215 -7.94 17.13 8.01
N ASN A 216 -6.68 17.23 8.39
CA ASN A 216 -6.07 18.47 8.85
C ASN A 216 -6.00 19.51 7.73
N ALA A 217 -5.63 19.13 6.51
CA ALA A 217 -5.67 20.04 5.36
C ALA A 217 -7.08 20.61 5.09
N ILE A 218 -8.12 19.78 5.23
CA ILE A 218 -9.52 20.22 5.12
C ILE A 218 -9.87 21.20 6.24
N ARG A 219 -9.42 20.96 7.48
CA ARG A 219 -9.61 21.86 8.63
C ARG A 219 -8.92 23.22 8.41
N GLU A 220 -7.70 23.22 7.88
CA GLU A 220 -6.94 24.43 7.55
C GLU A 220 -7.61 25.28 6.47
N LEU A 221 -8.33 24.64 5.53
CA LEU A 221 -9.16 25.35 4.55
C LEU A 221 -10.45 25.93 5.13
N GLY A 222 -10.68 25.82 6.45
CA GLY A 222 -11.77 26.47 7.17
C GLY A 222 -13.05 25.64 7.27
N VAL A 223 -13.03 24.35 6.95
CA VAL A 223 -14.16 23.44 7.18
C VAL A 223 -14.08 22.93 8.62
N ARG A 224 -15.10 23.19 9.42
CA ARG A 224 -15.09 22.90 10.87
C ARG A 224 -16.05 21.83 11.32
N SER A 225 -17.22 21.67 10.66
CA SER A 225 -18.18 20.66 11.09
C SER A 225 -17.70 19.25 10.74
N PRO A 226 -17.81 18.27 11.65
CA PRO A 226 -17.38 16.90 11.42
C PRO A 226 -18.05 16.27 10.18
N LYS A 227 -19.33 16.59 9.93
CA LYS A 227 -20.08 16.11 8.77
C LYS A 227 -19.54 16.67 7.46
N ALA A 228 -19.17 17.94 7.42
CA ALA A 228 -18.59 18.57 6.22
C ALA A 228 -17.14 18.10 5.97
N ILE A 229 -16.35 17.88 7.04
CA ILE A 229 -15.01 17.28 6.94
C ILE A 229 -15.11 15.89 6.33
N SER A 230 -15.95 15.01 6.88
CA SER A 230 -16.15 13.66 6.37
C SER A 230 -16.59 13.65 4.90
N ALA A 231 -17.58 14.48 4.54
CA ALA A 231 -18.05 14.58 3.15
C ALA A 231 -16.95 15.09 2.19
N SER A 232 -16.15 16.05 2.61
CA SER A 232 -15.03 16.59 1.82
C SER A 232 -13.91 15.59 1.67
N THR A 233 -13.61 14.84 2.73
CA THR A 233 -12.64 13.75 2.75
C THR A 233 -12.99 12.66 1.73
N VAL A 234 -14.24 12.18 1.74
CA VAL A 234 -14.72 11.17 0.80
C VAL A 234 -14.69 11.70 -0.64
N LYS A 235 -15.14 12.92 -0.90
CA LYS A 235 -15.11 13.51 -2.25
C LYS A 235 -13.69 13.62 -2.80
N SER A 236 -12.76 14.15 -2.00
CA SER A 236 -11.34 14.23 -2.42
C SER A 236 -10.74 12.84 -2.66
N GLY A 237 -11.11 11.86 -1.81
CA GLY A 237 -10.70 10.47 -1.97
C GLY A 237 -11.19 9.85 -3.28
N VAL A 238 -12.44 10.05 -3.66
CA VAL A 238 -13.01 9.50 -4.91
C VAL A 238 -12.22 9.96 -6.13
N PHE A 239 -11.91 11.26 -6.26
CA PHE A 239 -11.12 11.75 -7.40
C PHE A 239 -9.72 11.17 -7.46
N SER A 240 -9.04 11.09 -6.30
CA SER A 240 -7.70 10.47 -6.21
C SER A 240 -7.75 9.00 -6.61
N CYS A 241 -8.73 8.25 -6.12
CA CYS A 241 -8.89 6.83 -6.38
C CYS A 241 -9.26 6.54 -7.83
N LEU A 242 -10.09 7.36 -8.46
CA LEU A 242 -10.41 7.21 -9.90
C LEU A 242 -9.16 7.40 -10.77
N LEU A 243 -8.31 8.36 -10.44
CA LEU A 243 -7.04 8.56 -11.12
C LEU A 243 -6.10 7.35 -10.93
N MET A 244 -5.99 6.84 -9.69
CA MET A 244 -5.19 5.64 -9.40
C MET A 244 -5.70 4.41 -10.16
N ALA A 245 -7.02 4.17 -10.15
CA ALA A 245 -7.62 3.05 -10.88
C ALA A 245 -7.33 3.13 -12.38
N GLY A 246 -7.47 4.31 -12.98
CA GLY A 246 -7.14 4.53 -14.38
C GLY A 246 -5.67 4.20 -14.70
N ILE A 247 -4.74 4.66 -13.87
CA ILE A 247 -3.30 4.37 -14.04
C ILE A 247 -3.03 2.87 -13.86
N TYR A 248 -3.61 2.22 -12.86
CA TYR A 248 -3.42 0.77 -12.64
C TYR A 248 -3.95 -0.06 -13.80
N CYS A 249 -5.14 0.27 -14.31
CA CYS A 249 -5.68 -0.38 -15.52
C CYS A 249 -4.74 -0.23 -16.71
N MET A 250 -4.26 0.98 -16.99
CA MET A 250 -3.35 1.23 -18.11
C MET A 250 -2.04 0.46 -17.95
N LEU A 251 -1.41 0.53 -16.76
CA LEU A 251 -0.14 -0.16 -16.50
C LEU A 251 -0.27 -1.68 -16.57
N ALA A 252 -1.37 -2.25 -16.08
CA ALA A 252 -1.62 -3.68 -16.14
C ALA A 252 -1.82 -4.16 -17.60
N VAL A 253 -2.59 -3.42 -18.40
CA VAL A 253 -2.79 -3.74 -19.82
C VAL A 253 -1.46 -3.65 -20.59
N VAL A 254 -0.68 -2.59 -20.36
CA VAL A 254 0.64 -2.44 -20.99
C VAL A 254 1.60 -3.53 -20.51
N GLY A 255 1.53 -3.93 -19.25
CA GLY A 255 2.25 -5.08 -18.71
C GLY A 255 1.89 -6.38 -19.44
N ALA A 256 0.60 -6.68 -19.62
CA ALA A 256 0.14 -7.85 -20.36
C ALA A 256 0.62 -7.85 -21.82
N GLN A 257 0.54 -6.70 -22.50
CA GLN A 257 1.05 -6.53 -23.87
C GLN A 257 2.57 -6.74 -23.98
N SER A 258 3.33 -6.28 -22.96
CA SER A 258 4.80 -6.38 -22.96
C SER A 258 5.30 -7.82 -22.88
N ARG A 259 4.48 -8.74 -22.35
CA ARG A 259 4.84 -10.15 -22.20
C ARG A 259 5.13 -10.85 -23.52
N THR A 260 4.47 -10.47 -24.62
CA THR A 260 4.69 -11.07 -25.94
C THR A 260 6.10 -10.79 -26.48
N VAL A 261 6.72 -9.68 -26.06
CA VAL A 261 8.05 -9.26 -26.52
C VAL A 261 9.14 -9.65 -25.50
N TYR A 262 8.87 -9.48 -24.21
CA TYR A 262 9.88 -9.59 -23.15
C TYR A 262 9.68 -10.78 -22.21
N GLY A 263 8.59 -11.52 -22.33
CA GLY A 263 8.22 -12.53 -21.37
C GLY A 263 7.81 -11.93 -20.02
N ILE A 264 7.90 -12.74 -18.95
CA ILE A 264 7.69 -12.31 -17.58
C ILE A 264 9.05 -11.84 -17.03
N CYS A 265 9.13 -10.56 -16.67
CA CYS A 265 10.33 -9.97 -16.08
C CYS A 265 10.52 -10.43 -14.64
N ALA A 266 11.72 -10.29 -14.09
CA ALA A 266 12.02 -10.66 -12.70
C ALA A 266 11.20 -9.86 -11.68
N ASP A 267 10.93 -8.60 -11.99
CA ASP A 267 10.04 -7.72 -11.23
C ASP A 267 9.41 -6.64 -12.15
N GLY A 268 8.44 -5.91 -11.58
CA GLY A 268 7.74 -4.87 -12.36
C GLY A 268 8.61 -3.65 -12.67
N GLY A 269 9.72 -3.45 -11.97
CA GLY A 269 10.69 -2.37 -12.26
C GLY A 269 11.43 -2.64 -13.57
N GLU A 270 11.94 -3.86 -13.74
CA GLU A 270 12.52 -4.32 -15.00
C GLU A 270 11.50 -4.23 -16.14
N GLY A 271 10.26 -4.71 -15.90
CA GLY A 271 9.19 -4.64 -16.90
C GLY A 271 8.93 -3.20 -17.35
N LEU A 272 8.80 -2.28 -16.41
CA LEU A 272 8.55 -0.87 -16.69
C LEU A 272 9.71 -0.21 -17.46
N TYR A 273 10.96 -0.53 -17.10
CA TYR A 273 12.13 -0.05 -17.84
C TYR A 273 12.14 -0.55 -19.30
N ARG A 274 11.89 -1.85 -19.51
CA ARG A 274 11.84 -2.45 -20.85
C ARG A 274 10.72 -1.84 -21.71
N ILE A 275 9.56 -1.55 -21.11
CA ILE A 275 8.47 -0.82 -21.77
C ILE A 275 8.92 0.59 -22.16
N GLY A 276 9.54 1.33 -21.23
CA GLY A 276 10.03 2.68 -21.48
C GLY A 276 11.07 2.74 -22.61
N THR A 277 12.01 1.80 -22.61
CA THR A 277 13.05 1.71 -23.66
C THR A 277 12.48 1.25 -25.00
N HIS A 278 11.45 0.43 -25.02
CA HIS A 278 10.79 0.01 -26.26
C HIS A 278 10.22 1.20 -27.05
N TYR A 279 9.55 2.12 -26.37
CA TYR A 279 8.87 3.23 -27.03
C TYR A 279 9.76 4.46 -27.25
N PHE A 280 10.70 4.72 -26.35
CA PHE A 280 11.49 5.96 -26.33
C PHE A 280 13.01 5.73 -26.33
N GLY A 281 13.44 4.49 -26.58
CA GLY A 281 14.85 4.12 -26.59
C GLY A 281 15.52 4.35 -25.22
N THR A 282 16.85 4.43 -25.22
CA THR A 282 17.64 4.62 -23.99
C THR A 282 17.26 5.91 -23.24
N PHE A 283 16.89 6.97 -23.96
CA PHE A 283 16.44 8.22 -23.36
C PHE A 283 15.18 8.01 -22.50
N GLY A 284 14.21 7.23 -23.00
CA GLY A 284 13.00 6.90 -22.26
C GLY A 284 13.28 6.13 -20.96
N GLY A 285 14.20 5.16 -21.02
CA GLY A 285 14.62 4.40 -19.83
C GLY A 285 15.29 5.29 -18.78
N VAL A 286 16.22 6.18 -19.20
CA VAL A 286 16.89 7.12 -18.30
C VAL A 286 15.89 8.12 -17.69
N LEU A 287 15.02 8.71 -18.50
CA LEU A 287 14.01 9.66 -18.04
C LEU A 287 13.06 9.00 -17.03
N LEU A 288 12.63 7.75 -17.30
CA LEU A 288 11.83 6.97 -16.36
C LEU A 288 12.57 6.72 -15.05
N GLY A 289 13.84 6.30 -15.11
CA GLY A 289 14.66 6.05 -13.93
C GLY A 289 14.81 7.30 -13.06
N VAL A 290 15.09 8.46 -13.66
CA VAL A 290 15.21 9.73 -12.95
C VAL A 290 13.88 10.12 -12.30
N THR A 291 12.78 10.09 -13.05
CA THR A 291 11.46 10.50 -12.53
C THR A 291 10.94 9.56 -11.43
N VAL A 292 11.15 8.25 -11.58
CA VAL A 292 10.81 7.26 -10.54
C VAL A 292 11.66 7.46 -9.28
N THR A 293 12.97 7.73 -9.44
CA THR A 293 13.85 7.99 -8.30
C THR A 293 13.40 9.20 -7.48
N PHE A 294 13.02 10.29 -8.13
CA PHE A 294 12.50 11.47 -7.43
C PHE A 294 11.13 11.20 -6.76
N ALA A 295 10.24 10.46 -7.42
CA ALA A 295 8.97 10.07 -6.81
C ALA A 295 9.20 9.20 -5.57
N CYS A 296 10.12 8.24 -5.64
CA CYS A 296 10.51 7.38 -4.54
C CYS A 296 11.17 8.13 -3.38
N LEU A 297 12.07 9.09 -3.69
CA LEU A 297 12.70 9.94 -2.67
C LEU A 297 11.65 10.71 -1.86
N LYS A 298 10.69 11.35 -2.55
CA LYS A 298 9.60 12.08 -1.88
C LYS A 298 8.81 11.15 -0.96
N THR A 299 8.43 9.97 -1.46
CA THR A 299 7.67 8.97 -0.67
C THR A 299 8.47 8.51 0.54
N ALA A 300 9.77 8.20 0.38
CA ALA A 300 10.64 7.79 1.47
C ALA A 300 10.74 8.86 2.57
N ILE A 301 10.94 10.12 2.19
CA ILE A 301 11.03 11.24 3.14
C ILE A 301 9.71 11.40 3.90
N GLY A 302 8.57 11.35 3.19
CA GLY A 302 7.25 11.43 3.80
C GLY A 302 6.98 10.31 4.80
N LEU A 303 7.32 9.07 4.44
CA LEU A 303 7.15 7.90 5.30
C LEU A 303 8.07 7.94 6.53
N ILE A 304 9.36 8.27 6.36
CA ILE A 304 10.30 8.44 7.49
C ILE A 304 9.79 9.50 8.47
N THR A 305 9.36 10.65 7.95
CA THR A 305 8.84 11.74 8.78
C THR A 305 7.59 11.31 9.53
N SER A 306 6.64 10.66 8.85
CA SER A 306 5.40 10.18 9.46
C SER A 306 5.67 9.12 10.53
N CYS A 307 6.52 8.14 10.24
CA CYS A 307 6.90 7.11 11.20
C CYS A 307 7.59 7.71 12.44
N ALA A 308 8.58 8.58 12.23
CA ALA A 308 9.33 9.21 13.33
C ALA A 308 8.42 10.06 14.23
N SER A 309 7.50 10.85 13.64
CA SER A 309 6.51 11.64 14.39
C SER A 309 5.59 10.74 15.20
N THR A 310 5.00 9.72 14.58
CA THR A 310 4.07 8.81 15.26
C THR A 310 4.73 8.06 16.41
N PHE A 311 5.95 7.55 16.23
CA PHE A 311 6.66 6.86 17.31
C PHE A 311 7.07 7.80 18.44
N THR A 312 7.41 9.05 18.12
CA THR A 312 7.69 10.06 19.16
C THR A 312 6.44 10.39 19.97
N GLU A 313 5.27 10.47 19.34
CA GLU A 313 4.00 10.71 20.02
C GLU A 313 3.53 9.50 20.83
N LEU A 314 3.66 8.27 20.30
CA LEU A 314 3.26 7.05 20.99
C LEU A 314 4.17 6.72 22.20
N PHE A 315 5.45 7.07 22.11
CA PHE A 315 6.46 6.75 23.09
C PHE A 315 7.26 8.00 23.54
N PRO A 316 6.64 8.98 24.22
CA PRO A 316 7.28 10.27 24.53
C PRO A 316 8.52 10.16 25.41
N LYS A 317 8.68 9.04 26.14
CA LYS A 317 9.82 8.77 27.04
C LYS A 317 10.94 7.95 26.37
N SER A 318 10.83 7.62 25.09
CA SER A 318 11.81 6.80 24.35
C SER A 318 12.83 7.66 23.60
N LEU A 319 12.86 7.52 22.29
CA LEU A 319 13.79 8.25 21.42
C LEU A 319 13.20 9.58 20.95
N SER A 320 14.07 10.56 20.70
CA SER A 320 13.67 11.81 20.06
C SER A 320 13.33 11.59 18.57
N TYR A 321 12.56 12.52 17.98
CA TYR A 321 12.27 12.51 16.54
C TYR A 321 13.52 12.31 15.67
N LYS A 322 14.62 13.04 15.99
CA LYS A 322 15.88 12.92 15.25
C LYS A 322 16.48 11.52 15.37
N ALA A 323 16.43 10.92 16.56
CA ALA A 323 16.96 9.58 16.79
C ALA A 323 16.12 8.52 16.05
N TYR A 324 14.80 8.60 16.10
CA TYR A 324 13.92 7.74 15.30
C TYR A 324 14.20 7.88 13.80
N THR A 325 14.33 9.09 13.28
CA THR A 325 14.65 9.35 11.87
C THR A 325 15.94 8.65 11.45
N VAL A 326 17.02 8.78 12.26
CA VAL A 326 18.31 8.12 11.99
C VAL A 326 18.18 6.60 12.03
N VAL A 327 17.54 6.04 13.08
CA VAL A 327 17.36 4.60 13.24
C VAL A 327 16.56 4.02 12.07
N PHE A 328 15.46 4.66 11.69
CA PHE A 328 14.61 4.18 10.58
C PHE A 328 15.33 4.28 9.24
N CYS A 329 16.12 5.33 8.98
CA CYS A 329 16.93 5.43 7.76
C CYS A 329 17.99 4.33 7.70
N LEU A 330 18.74 4.10 8.80
CA LEU A 330 19.77 3.06 8.84
C LEU A 330 19.17 1.65 8.67
N PHE A 331 18.09 1.39 9.37
CA PHE A 331 17.40 0.10 9.23
C PHE A 331 16.90 -0.12 7.81
N SER A 332 16.26 0.89 7.22
CA SER A 332 15.77 0.83 5.83
C SER A 332 16.92 0.64 4.83
N PHE A 333 18.07 1.27 5.05
CA PHE A 333 19.27 1.04 4.26
C PHE A 333 19.71 -0.42 4.31
N CYS A 334 19.78 -1.01 5.52
CA CYS A 334 20.16 -2.42 5.68
C CYS A 334 19.19 -3.34 4.93
N VAL A 335 17.87 -3.11 5.07
CA VAL A 335 16.83 -3.90 4.41
C VAL A 335 16.87 -3.72 2.89
N ALA A 336 17.13 -2.51 2.37
CA ALA A 336 17.22 -2.26 0.93
C ALA A 336 18.30 -3.11 0.24
N ASN A 337 19.37 -3.45 0.95
CA ASN A 337 20.45 -4.27 0.43
C ASN A 337 20.10 -5.76 0.23
N PHE A 338 18.92 -6.21 0.69
CA PHE A 338 18.39 -7.53 0.31
C PHE A 338 17.87 -7.56 -1.14
N GLY A 339 17.62 -6.40 -1.75
CA GLY A 339 17.07 -6.28 -3.10
C GLY A 339 15.55 -6.35 -3.16
N LEU A 340 14.97 -5.87 -4.27
CA LEU A 340 13.53 -5.69 -4.42
C LEU A 340 12.73 -6.99 -4.26
N SER A 341 13.10 -8.04 -4.97
CA SER A 341 12.37 -9.32 -4.95
C SER A 341 12.34 -9.96 -3.55
N ARG A 342 13.46 -9.88 -2.79
CA ARG A 342 13.51 -10.39 -1.41
C ARG A 342 12.63 -9.58 -0.46
N ILE A 343 12.61 -8.26 -0.60
CA ILE A 343 11.75 -7.38 0.21
C ILE A 343 10.27 -7.73 -0.04
N ILE A 344 9.87 -7.94 -1.29
CA ILE A 344 8.51 -8.35 -1.66
C ILE A 344 8.15 -9.69 -1.02
N GLN A 345 9.03 -10.70 -1.13
CA GLN A 345 8.82 -12.02 -0.54
C GLN A 345 8.68 -11.97 0.99
N LEU A 346 9.51 -11.18 1.66
CA LEU A 346 9.47 -11.05 3.13
C LEU A 346 8.27 -10.22 3.61
N SER A 347 7.76 -9.31 2.79
CA SER A 347 6.59 -8.51 3.15
C SER A 347 5.29 -9.30 3.08
N LEU A 348 5.17 -10.28 2.18
CA LEU A 348 3.93 -11.00 1.92
C LEU A 348 3.30 -11.62 3.18
N PRO A 349 4.01 -12.39 4.02
CA PRO A 349 3.43 -12.95 5.25
C PRO A 349 2.86 -11.86 6.17
N VAL A 350 3.61 -10.77 6.36
CA VAL A 350 3.17 -9.65 7.23
C VAL A 350 1.92 -8.98 6.67
N LEU A 351 1.83 -8.85 5.35
CA LEU A 351 0.64 -8.29 4.70
C LEU A 351 -0.57 -9.22 4.85
N MET A 352 -0.39 -10.54 4.72
CA MET A 352 -1.45 -11.53 4.96
C MET A 352 -1.99 -11.49 6.39
N PHE A 353 -1.19 -11.04 7.35
CA PHE A 353 -1.64 -10.79 8.71
C PHE A 353 -2.33 -9.43 8.88
N LEU A 354 -1.72 -8.35 8.35
CA LEU A 354 -2.20 -6.98 8.59
C LEU A 354 -3.46 -6.63 7.82
N TYR A 355 -3.59 -7.07 6.55
CA TYR A 355 -4.73 -6.68 5.71
C TYR A 355 -6.08 -7.17 6.23
N PRO A 356 -6.24 -8.41 6.70
CA PRO A 356 -7.47 -8.84 7.37
C PRO A 356 -7.89 -7.93 8.52
N LEU A 357 -6.95 -7.57 9.39
CA LEU A 357 -7.20 -6.67 10.52
C LEU A 357 -7.54 -5.25 10.06
N THR A 358 -6.87 -4.78 9.02
CA THR A 358 -7.13 -3.47 8.41
C THR A 358 -8.51 -3.41 7.78
N ILE A 359 -8.86 -4.42 6.98
CA ILE A 359 -10.16 -4.51 6.29
C ILE A 359 -11.29 -4.55 7.31
N THR A 360 -11.20 -5.42 8.30
CA THR A 360 -12.23 -5.55 9.34
C THR A 360 -12.36 -4.28 10.16
N LEU A 361 -11.26 -3.63 10.55
CA LEU A 361 -11.29 -2.36 11.27
C LEU A 361 -11.94 -1.25 10.44
N ILE A 362 -11.61 -1.14 9.16
CA ILE A 362 -12.22 -0.16 8.23
C ILE A 362 -13.73 -0.40 8.13
N LEU A 363 -14.15 -1.63 7.84
CA LEU A 363 -15.57 -1.97 7.64
C LEU A 363 -16.38 -1.77 8.91
N LEU A 364 -15.87 -2.18 10.07
CA LEU A 364 -16.53 -1.96 11.35
C LEU A 364 -16.62 -0.47 11.70
N SER A 365 -15.60 0.31 11.38
CA SER A 365 -15.61 1.75 11.65
C SER A 365 -16.63 2.49 10.78
N LEU A 366 -16.81 2.07 9.52
CA LEU A 366 -17.85 2.59 8.63
C LEU A 366 -19.26 2.21 9.11
N ALA A 367 -19.44 0.98 9.57
CA ALA A 367 -20.71 0.48 10.08
C ALA A 367 -20.97 0.86 11.55
N GLY A 368 -20.00 1.44 12.24
CA GLY A 368 -20.02 1.70 13.68
C GLY A 368 -21.24 2.49 14.16
N GLY A 369 -21.77 3.39 13.34
CA GLY A 369 -22.98 4.14 13.64
C GLY A 369 -24.25 3.26 13.86
N TRP A 370 -24.31 2.06 13.27
CA TRP A 370 -25.46 1.16 13.41
C TRP A 370 -25.51 0.47 14.77
N PHE A 371 -24.37 0.21 15.38
CA PHE A 371 -24.24 -0.42 16.70
C PHE A 371 -23.56 0.46 17.74
N GLY A 372 -23.55 1.79 17.51
CA GLY A 372 -23.06 2.78 18.49
C GLY A 372 -21.58 2.64 18.84
N TYR A 373 -20.74 2.12 17.93
CA TYR A 373 -19.31 1.83 18.16
C TYR A 373 -19.07 0.92 19.36
N ASP A 374 -19.99 -0.04 19.63
CA ASP A 374 -19.86 -0.97 20.76
C ASP A 374 -18.57 -1.80 20.62
N ARG A 375 -17.68 -1.65 21.59
CA ARG A 375 -16.39 -2.36 21.67
C ARG A 375 -16.53 -3.87 21.56
N ARG A 376 -17.63 -4.46 22.04
CA ARG A 376 -17.86 -5.91 21.99
C ARG A 376 -17.93 -6.41 20.56
N VAL A 377 -18.57 -5.65 19.67
CA VAL A 377 -18.63 -5.99 18.24
C VAL A 377 -17.23 -5.94 17.62
N PHE A 378 -16.45 -4.89 17.92
CA PHE A 378 -15.09 -4.78 17.43
C PHE A 378 -14.21 -5.95 17.89
N VAL A 379 -14.25 -6.30 19.17
CA VAL A 379 -13.44 -7.39 19.73
C VAL A 379 -13.88 -8.74 19.19
N ALA A 380 -15.20 -9.00 19.09
CA ALA A 380 -15.74 -10.26 18.60
C ALA A 380 -15.35 -10.53 17.13
N VAL A 381 -15.17 -9.49 16.33
CA VAL A 381 -14.68 -9.63 14.94
C VAL A 381 -13.16 -9.74 14.92
N THR A 382 -12.46 -8.86 15.63
CA THR A 382 -10.98 -8.76 15.53
C THR A 382 -10.26 -10.00 16.03
N VAL A 383 -10.74 -10.62 17.12
CA VAL A 383 -10.04 -11.78 17.71
C VAL A 383 -10.02 -13.00 16.77
N PRO A 384 -11.17 -13.51 16.25
CA PRO A 384 -11.12 -14.64 15.33
C PRO A 384 -10.45 -14.28 14.00
N THR A 385 -10.57 -13.02 13.52
CA THR A 385 -9.83 -12.54 12.35
C THR A 385 -8.32 -12.60 12.57
N ALA A 386 -7.83 -12.15 13.73
CA ALA A 386 -6.40 -12.18 14.05
C ALA A 386 -5.85 -13.61 14.13
N LEU A 387 -6.62 -14.55 14.69
CA LEU A 387 -6.23 -15.96 14.75
C LEU A 387 -6.13 -16.59 13.35
N ALA A 388 -7.13 -16.34 12.50
CA ALA A 388 -7.10 -16.84 11.12
C ALA A 388 -5.99 -16.17 10.29
N ALA A 389 -5.80 -14.85 10.43
CA ALA A 389 -4.72 -14.13 9.76
C ALA A 389 -3.31 -14.57 10.22
N ALA A 390 -3.17 -15.02 11.48
CA ALA A 390 -1.91 -15.62 11.94
C ALA A 390 -1.62 -16.95 11.24
N LEU A 391 -2.65 -17.74 10.90
CA LEU A 391 -2.48 -18.95 10.08
C LEU A 391 -2.13 -18.61 8.64
N ASP A 392 -2.76 -17.57 8.05
CA ASP A 392 -2.40 -17.07 6.72
C ASP A 392 -0.96 -16.53 6.69
N PHE A 393 -0.50 -15.85 7.77
CA PHE A 393 0.90 -15.45 7.93
C PHE A 393 1.83 -16.65 7.89
N LEU A 394 1.56 -17.69 8.69
CA LEU A 394 2.37 -18.91 8.75
C LEU A 394 2.42 -19.62 7.39
N ASN A 395 1.30 -19.69 6.69
CA ASN A 395 1.18 -20.34 5.37
C ASN A 395 2.01 -19.64 4.28
N ASN A 396 2.30 -18.34 4.44
CA ASN A 396 3.07 -17.55 3.47
C ASN A 396 4.54 -17.35 3.88
N LEU A 397 5.01 -17.96 4.97
CA LEU A 397 6.42 -17.90 5.36
C LEU A 397 7.29 -18.60 4.33
N PRO A 398 8.56 -18.17 4.12
CA PRO A 398 9.53 -18.89 3.33
C PRO A 398 9.75 -20.32 3.85
N GLU A 399 9.97 -21.28 2.94
CA GLU A 399 10.08 -22.72 3.26
C GLU A 399 11.05 -23.03 4.41
N GLY A 400 12.19 -22.33 4.51
CA GLY A 400 13.15 -22.52 5.59
C GLY A 400 12.62 -22.14 6.98
N ALA A 401 11.82 -21.07 7.08
CA ALA A 401 11.18 -20.65 8.34
C ALA A 401 10.00 -21.55 8.68
N TRP A 402 9.29 -22.03 7.67
CA TRP A 402 8.15 -22.92 7.77
C TRP A 402 8.52 -24.28 8.37
N ALA A 403 9.61 -24.88 7.89
CA ALA A 403 10.15 -26.13 8.43
C ALA A 403 10.62 -26.00 9.89
N PHE A 404 11.25 -24.87 10.24
CA PHE A 404 11.72 -24.61 11.61
C PHE A 404 10.57 -24.49 12.62
N LEU A 405 9.44 -23.93 12.22
CA LEU A 405 8.28 -23.70 13.09
C LEU A 405 7.33 -24.90 13.18
N HIS A 406 7.62 -26.02 12.50
CA HIS A 406 6.71 -27.17 12.40
C HIS A 406 5.27 -26.77 12.04
N ALA A 407 5.14 -25.80 11.13
CA ALA A 407 3.87 -25.17 10.80
C ALA A 407 2.84 -26.13 10.21
N ASP A 408 3.26 -27.26 9.62
CA ASP A 408 2.39 -28.32 9.06
C ASP A 408 1.31 -28.78 10.02
N ALA A 409 1.65 -28.96 11.30
CA ALA A 409 0.72 -29.44 12.32
C ALA A 409 -0.47 -28.46 12.54
N LEU A 410 -0.26 -27.16 12.31
CA LEU A 410 -1.28 -26.11 12.44
C LEU A 410 -2.00 -25.85 11.12
N LEU A 411 -1.29 -25.92 9.99
CA LEU A 411 -1.81 -25.58 8.68
C LEU A 411 -2.69 -26.68 8.08
N ALA A 412 -2.39 -27.96 8.33
CA ALA A 412 -3.19 -29.08 7.83
C ALA A 412 -4.65 -29.05 8.34
N PRO A 413 -4.95 -28.85 9.64
CA PRO A 413 -6.32 -28.66 10.10
C PRO A 413 -6.90 -27.32 9.64
N ALA A 414 -6.11 -26.22 9.55
CA ALA A 414 -6.59 -24.94 9.09
C ALA A 414 -7.14 -25.01 7.65
N GLY A 415 -6.43 -25.67 6.74
CA GLY A 415 -6.87 -25.85 5.35
C GLY A 415 -8.17 -26.67 5.20
N ARG A 416 -8.54 -27.49 6.21
CA ARG A 416 -9.80 -28.25 6.23
C ARG A 416 -10.93 -27.46 6.89
N LEU A 417 -10.63 -26.65 7.90
CA LEU A 417 -11.63 -25.97 8.73
C LEU A 417 -11.98 -24.57 8.23
N LEU A 418 -11.00 -23.88 7.59
CA LEU A 418 -11.20 -22.50 7.14
C LEU A 418 -11.51 -22.47 5.64
N PRO A 419 -12.77 -22.17 5.26
CA PRO A 419 -13.10 -21.91 3.87
C PRO A 419 -12.21 -20.78 3.31
N PHE A 420 -11.84 -20.87 2.04
CA PHE A 420 -10.99 -19.89 1.34
C PHE A 420 -9.54 -19.78 1.85
N PHE A 421 -9.09 -20.66 2.75
CA PHE A 421 -7.72 -20.65 3.25
C PHE A 421 -6.69 -20.87 2.12
N SER A 422 -7.00 -21.76 1.17
CA SER A 422 -6.15 -22.03 0.00
C SER A 422 -5.88 -20.83 -0.89
N ILE A 423 -6.76 -19.82 -0.83
CA ILE A 423 -6.63 -18.55 -1.59
C ILE A 423 -6.19 -17.39 -0.71
N GLY A 424 -5.69 -17.62 0.50
CA GLY A 424 -5.22 -16.58 1.42
C GLY A 424 -6.33 -15.69 2.02
N MET A 425 -7.56 -16.20 2.04
CA MET A 425 -8.73 -15.51 2.59
C MET A 425 -9.42 -16.30 3.71
N GLY A 426 -8.65 -17.12 4.45
CA GLY A 426 -9.16 -17.95 5.54
C GLY A 426 -9.80 -17.16 6.69
N TRP A 427 -9.50 -15.87 6.78
CA TRP A 427 -10.02 -14.95 7.79
C TRP A 427 -11.47 -14.51 7.58
N VAL A 428 -12.03 -14.64 6.35
CA VAL A 428 -13.34 -14.06 5.99
C VAL A 428 -14.48 -14.70 6.81
N VAL A 429 -14.53 -16.03 6.87
CA VAL A 429 -15.58 -16.73 7.63
C VAL A 429 -15.49 -16.47 9.12
N PRO A 430 -14.31 -16.59 9.79
CA PRO A 430 -14.14 -16.17 11.18
C PRO A 430 -14.57 -14.73 11.47
N ALA A 431 -14.27 -13.78 10.57
CA ALA A 431 -14.70 -12.39 10.71
C ALA A 431 -16.23 -12.25 10.65
N CYS A 432 -16.88 -12.92 9.70
CA CYS A 432 -18.35 -12.91 9.59
C CYS A 432 -19.04 -13.55 10.79
N LEU A 433 -18.53 -14.67 11.29
CA LEU A 433 -19.03 -15.30 12.52
C LEU A 433 -18.85 -14.39 13.73
N GLY A 434 -17.68 -13.76 13.86
CA GLY A 434 -17.39 -12.77 14.88
C GLY A 434 -18.37 -11.59 14.84
N LEU A 435 -18.71 -11.12 13.63
CA LEU A 435 -19.69 -10.05 13.45
C LEU A 435 -21.09 -10.49 13.91
N ALA A 436 -21.54 -11.68 13.54
CA ALA A 436 -22.83 -12.23 13.96
C ALA A 436 -22.92 -12.34 15.49
N VAL A 437 -21.87 -12.88 16.14
CA VAL A 437 -21.79 -13.00 17.60
C VAL A 437 -21.77 -11.60 18.26
N GLY A 438 -20.95 -10.69 17.75
CA GLY A 438 -20.83 -9.33 18.31
C GLY A 438 -22.15 -8.56 18.24
N LEU A 439 -22.85 -8.63 17.12
CA LEU A 439 -24.18 -8.02 16.96
C LEU A 439 -25.23 -8.68 17.86
N ALA A 440 -25.22 -10.01 17.99
CA ALA A 440 -26.11 -10.71 18.90
C ALA A 440 -25.93 -10.25 20.35
N LEU A 441 -24.69 -10.11 20.82
CA LEU A 441 -24.36 -9.58 22.15
C LEU A 441 -24.83 -8.14 22.34
N HIS A 442 -24.61 -7.29 21.33
CA HIS A 442 -25.04 -5.89 21.36
C HIS A 442 -26.57 -5.76 21.50
N PHE A 443 -27.33 -6.51 20.71
CA PHE A 443 -28.79 -6.42 20.72
C PHE A 443 -29.43 -7.15 21.93
N ALA A 444 -28.80 -8.19 22.47
CA ALA A 444 -29.26 -8.85 23.68
C ALA A 444 -29.28 -7.90 24.90
N ASP A 445 -28.21 -7.10 25.08
CA ASP A 445 -28.15 -6.13 26.18
C ASP A 445 -29.17 -4.98 26.01
N LYS A 446 -29.47 -4.57 24.77
CA LYS A 446 -30.51 -3.54 24.55
C LYS A 446 -31.92 -4.00 24.91
N LYS A 447 -32.18 -5.31 25.03
CA LYS A 447 -33.45 -5.84 25.48
C LYS A 447 -33.56 -5.89 27.01
N HIS A 448 -32.44 -5.84 27.71
CA HIS A 448 -32.38 -5.89 29.16
C HIS A 448 -32.12 -4.52 29.84
N ALA A 449 -31.86 -3.48 29.05
CA ALA A 449 -31.72 -2.08 29.48
C ALA A 449 -32.98 -1.29 29.11
#